data_6fb0f272f9794b54ea6190629438371c
#
_entry.id   6fb0f272f9794b54ea6190629438371c
#
_cell.length_a   1.000
_cell.length_b   1.000
_cell.length_c   1.000
_cell.angle_alpha   90.00
_cell.angle_beta   90.00
_cell.angle_gamma   90.00
#
_symmetry.space_group_name_H-M   'P 1'
#
loop_
_entity.id
_entity.type
_entity.pdbx_description
1 polymer ?
#
loop_
_entity_poly.entity_id
_entity_poly.type
_entity_poly.pdbx_seq_one_letter_code
_entity_poly.pdbx_strand_id
1 'polypeptide(L)'
;MDEYIRREAVLKSLEYTTVWEAEAENVIALTLRAAREKVEKLPALQEKDLFPAWRNPETDPPKVETEVLILYRNDIDGYSITTAHYEDGSVFSQDSVWYWEDLPDWGTYDEERDDYKIPKGWWEYRHFNPDDVYNNKIDRPVVGWMPMPPEEITK
;
A
#
# COMPACT_ATOMS: atom_id res chain seq x y z
N MET A 1 20.04 4.91 -3.46
CA MET A 1 20.57 6.17 -2.90
C MET A 1 19.52 7.23 -3.19
N ASP A 2 18.55 7.32 -2.28
CA ASP A 2 17.30 8.03 -2.50
C ASP A 2 17.53 9.52 -2.31
N GLU A 3 17.47 10.22 -3.43
CA GLU A 3 17.45 11.68 -3.46
C GLU A 3 16.05 12.16 -3.08
N TYR A 4 15.69 11.94 -1.82
CA TYR A 4 14.60 12.71 -1.26
C TYR A 4 14.98 14.18 -1.35
N ILE A 5 14.17 14.97 -2.04
CA ILE A 5 14.28 16.43 -1.99
C ILE A 5 14.01 16.83 -0.56
N ARG A 6 15.06 16.86 0.25
CA ARG A 6 14.95 17.29 1.64
C ARG A 6 14.55 18.76 1.65
N ARG A 7 13.63 19.13 2.51
CA ARG A 7 13.24 20.53 2.76
C ARG A 7 14.47 21.44 2.82
N GLU A 8 15.54 20.99 3.47
CA GLU A 8 16.82 21.68 3.56
C GLU A 8 17.49 21.93 2.20
N ALA A 9 17.39 20.98 1.26
CA ALA A 9 17.96 21.14 -0.08
C ALA A 9 17.19 22.21 -0.88
N VAL A 10 15.87 22.25 -0.72
CA VAL A 10 15.02 23.30 -1.34
C VAL A 10 15.33 24.65 -0.73
N LEU A 11 15.41 24.75 0.59
CA LEU A 11 15.75 26.00 1.28
C LEU A 11 17.14 26.52 0.90
N LYS A 12 18.13 25.62 0.81
CA LYS A 12 19.49 25.98 0.37
C LYS A 12 19.52 26.46 -1.09
N SER A 13 18.73 25.86 -1.96
CA SER A 13 18.60 26.31 -3.35
C SER A 13 17.99 27.72 -3.41
N LEU A 14 16.95 28.01 -2.59
CA LEU A 14 16.34 29.33 -2.51
C LEU A 14 17.30 30.39 -1.91
N GLU A 15 18.17 30.00 -0.97
CA GLU A 15 19.22 30.88 -0.44
C GLU A 15 20.23 31.27 -1.51
N TYR A 16 20.69 30.34 -2.33
CA TYR A 16 21.63 30.61 -3.40
C TYR A 16 21.06 31.60 -4.43
N THR A 17 19.79 31.45 -4.76
CA THR A 17 19.10 32.35 -5.70
C THR A 17 18.91 33.73 -5.12
N THR A 18 18.61 33.86 -3.82
CA THR A 18 18.38 35.16 -3.16
C THR A 18 19.65 36.00 -3.01
N VAL A 19 20.82 35.40 -2.94
CA VAL A 19 22.11 36.11 -2.87
C VAL A 19 22.39 36.88 -4.16
N TRP A 20 22.02 36.31 -5.32
CA TRP A 20 22.19 36.97 -6.61
C TRP A 20 21.22 38.13 -6.87
N GLU A 21 20.07 38.12 -6.20
CA GLU A 21 19.00 39.09 -6.39
C GLU A 21 19.00 40.21 -5.35
N ALA A 22 19.87 40.16 -4.35
CA ALA A 22 19.96 41.15 -3.31
C ALA A 22 20.35 42.57 -3.83
N GLU A 23 20.89 42.65 -5.04
CA GLU A 23 21.26 43.90 -5.71
C GLU A 23 20.18 44.49 -6.64
N ALA A 24 19.11 43.72 -6.90
CA ALA A 24 17.98 44.19 -7.67
C ALA A 24 16.75 44.36 -6.76
N GLU A 25 16.25 45.55 -6.58
CA GLU A 25 14.93 45.86 -5.98
C GLU A 25 13.84 45.22 -6.86
N ASN A 26 13.63 43.91 -6.76
CA ASN A 26 12.86 43.19 -7.74
C ASN A 26 11.71 42.37 -7.12
N VAL A 27 10.57 42.37 -7.80
CA VAL A 27 9.38 41.56 -7.50
C VAL A 27 9.74 40.07 -7.34
N ILE A 28 10.76 39.59 -8.05
CA ILE A 28 11.28 38.22 -7.99
C ILE A 28 11.83 37.91 -6.59
N ALA A 29 12.60 38.80 -5.97
CA ALA A 29 13.14 38.57 -4.61
C ALA A 29 12.03 38.48 -3.56
N LEU A 30 10.97 39.27 -3.68
CA LEU A 30 9.80 39.19 -2.80
C LEU A 30 9.04 37.87 -2.98
N THR A 31 8.90 37.44 -4.22
CA THR A 31 8.23 36.17 -4.52
C THR A 31 9.01 34.98 -3.98
N LEU A 32 10.35 34.98 -4.10
CA LEU A 32 11.22 33.94 -3.54
C LEU A 32 11.19 33.92 -2.02
N ARG A 33 11.19 35.09 -1.36
CA ARG A 33 11.03 35.16 0.11
C ARG A 33 9.69 34.58 0.56
N ALA A 34 8.60 34.94 -0.12
CA ALA A 34 7.28 34.41 0.20
C ALA A 34 7.20 32.88 -0.03
N ALA A 35 7.83 32.38 -1.10
CA ALA A 35 7.93 30.95 -1.35
C ALA A 35 8.75 30.22 -0.27
N ARG A 36 9.90 30.80 0.13
CA ARG A 36 10.72 30.28 1.22
C ARG A 36 9.95 30.20 2.54
N GLU A 37 9.26 31.28 2.94
CA GLU A 37 8.44 31.28 4.15
C GLU A 37 7.35 30.20 4.12
N LYS A 38 6.73 29.95 2.96
CA LYS A 38 5.76 28.88 2.80
C LYS A 38 6.40 27.51 2.98
N VAL A 39 7.59 27.27 2.38
CA VAL A 39 8.32 26.02 2.50
C VAL A 39 8.77 25.79 3.95
N GLU A 40 9.23 26.83 4.64
CA GLU A 40 9.62 26.75 6.06
C GLU A 40 8.46 26.40 6.99
N LYS A 41 7.24 26.82 6.65
CA LYS A 41 6.01 26.52 7.40
C LYS A 41 5.42 25.15 7.08
N LEU A 42 5.88 24.48 6.01
CA LEU A 42 5.44 23.13 5.72
C LEU A 42 5.93 22.17 6.82
N PRO A 43 5.06 21.26 7.28
CA PRO A 43 5.49 20.22 8.19
C PRO A 43 6.60 19.41 7.54
N ALA A 44 7.65 19.09 8.28
CA ALA A 44 8.69 18.19 7.80
C ALA A 44 8.06 16.81 7.61
N LEU A 45 7.92 16.40 6.33
CA LEU A 45 7.51 15.02 6.02
C LEU A 45 8.59 14.09 6.56
N GLN A 46 8.18 13.16 7.41
CA GLN A 46 9.05 12.08 7.84
C GLN A 46 8.95 10.94 6.83
N GLU A 47 10.02 10.17 6.69
CA GLU A 47 10.05 9.01 5.77
C GLU A 47 8.85 8.08 5.99
N LYS A 48 8.42 7.90 7.24
CA LYS A 48 7.21 7.15 7.61
C LYS A 48 5.90 7.73 7.06
N ASP A 49 5.88 9.04 6.72
CA ASP A 49 4.68 9.72 6.20
C ASP A 49 4.60 9.62 4.67
N LEU A 50 5.73 9.29 4.02
CA LEU A 50 5.83 9.11 2.57
C LEU A 50 5.52 7.68 2.12
N PHE A 51 5.78 6.70 3.00
CA PHE A 51 5.51 5.30 2.72
C PHE A 51 4.66 4.72 3.84
N PRO A 52 3.51 4.14 3.51
CA PRO A 52 2.76 3.39 4.51
C PRO A 52 3.68 2.30 5.07
N ALA A 53 3.87 2.32 6.38
CA ALA A 53 4.66 1.29 7.05
C ALA A 53 3.99 -0.07 6.89
N TRP A 54 4.79 -1.12 6.71
CA TRP A 54 4.30 -2.49 6.79
C TRP A 54 3.65 -2.74 8.14
N ARG A 55 2.40 -3.19 8.11
CA ARG A 55 1.64 -3.56 9.30
C ARG A 55 1.87 -5.02 9.62
N ASN A 56 1.85 -5.34 10.91
CA ASN A 56 2.00 -6.73 11.35
C ASN A 56 0.66 -7.47 11.18
N PRO A 57 0.62 -8.55 10.36
CA PRO A 57 -0.61 -9.28 10.09
C PRO A 57 -1.21 -10.01 11.30
N GLU A 58 -0.42 -10.29 12.34
CA GLU A 58 -0.89 -10.96 13.54
C GLU A 58 -1.58 -10.02 14.53
N THR A 59 -1.09 -8.78 14.65
CA THR A 59 -1.60 -7.80 15.62
C THR A 59 -2.53 -6.77 15.01
N ASP A 60 -2.41 -6.53 13.72
CA ASP A 60 -3.23 -5.58 12.94
C ASP A 60 -3.54 -6.21 11.57
N PRO A 61 -4.39 -7.26 11.49
CA PRO A 61 -4.78 -7.85 10.21
C PRO A 61 -5.60 -6.87 9.37
N PRO A 62 -5.55 -6.96 8.03
CA PRO A 62 -6.43 -6.17 7.19
C PRO A 62 -7.89 -6.59 7.39
N LYS A 63 -8.79 -5.72 6.95
CA LYS A 63 -10.20 -6.08 6.84
C LYS A 63 -10.35 -7.25 5.86
N VAL A 64 -11.15 -8.26 6.23
CA VAL A 64 -11.50 -9.36 5.32
C VAL A 64 -12.05 -8.84 4.01
N GLU A 65 -11.89 -9.60 2.95
CA GLU A 65 -12.40 -9.24 1.61
C GLU A 65 -11.83 -7.92 1.04
N THR A 66 -10.61 -7.57 1.45
CA THR A 66 -9.95 -6.35 0.96
C THR A 66 -8.60 -6.73 0.38
N GLU A 67 -8.37 -6.37 -0.89
CA GLU A 67 -7.07 -6.56 -1.53
C GLU A 67 -6.04 -5.59 -0.95
N VAL A 68 -4.87 -6.12 -0.64
CA VAL A 68 -3.75 -5.40 -0.02
C VAL A 68 -2.44 -5.86 -0.64
N LEU A 69 -1.39 -5.07 -0.49
CA LEU A 69 -0.03 -5.53 -0.73
C LEU A 69 0.45 -6.33 0.48
N ILE A 70 1.09 -7.47 0.23
CA ILE A 70 1.70 -8.29 1.27
C ILE A 70 3.18 -8.47 1.02
N LEU A 71 3.93 -8.59 2.12
CA LEU A 71 5.31 -9.02 2.17
C LEU A 71 5.34 -10.42 2.77
N TYR A 72 5.80 -11.40 2.01
CA TYR A 72 5.93 -12.78 2.49
C TYR A 72 7.33 -13.32 2.29
N ARG A 73 7.69 -14.32 3.11
CA ARG A 73 9.00 -14.96 3.02
C ARG A 73 9.00 -15.97 1.88
N ASN A 74 9.97 -15.86 0.98
CA ASN A 74 10.20 -16.86 -0.08
C ASN A 74 11.48 -17.66 0.20
N ASP A 75 11.68 -18.77 -0.54
CA ASP A 75 12.77 -19.71 -0.30
C ASP A 75 14.03 -19.40 -1.14
N ILE A 76 13.98 -18.38 -2.00
CA ILE A 76 15.04 -18.12 -2.97
C ILE A 76 15.92 -16.95 -2.52
N ASP A 77 15.32 -15.79 -2.28
CA ASP A 77 16.00 -14.51 -2.04
C ASP A 77 15.52 -13.77 -0.79
N GLY A 78 14.69 -14.42 0.00
CA GLY A 78 14.27 -13.97 1.32
C GLY A 78 12.86 -13.43 1.36
N TYR A 79 12.48 -12.42 0.57
CA TYR A 79 11.15 -11.80 0.61
C TYR A 79 10.61 -11.50 -0.77
N SER A 80 9.29 -11.61 -0.92
CA SER A 80 8.55 -11.22 -2.11
C SER A 80 7.35 -10.36 -1.74
N ILE A 81 6.93 -9.53 -2.69
CA ILE A 81 5.74 -8.68 -2.57
C ILE A 81 4.74 -9.11 -3.64
N THR A 82 3.49 -9.27 -3.24
CA THR A 82 2.37 -9.53 -4.15
C THR A 82 1.10 -8.87 -3.62
N THR A 83 0.02 -8.88 -4.41
CA THR A 83 -1.31 -8.54 -3.91
C THR A 83 -1.98 -9.79 -3.35
N ALA A 84 -2.75 -9.63 -2.28
CA ALA A 84 -3.51 -10.69 -1.67
C ALA A 84 -4.65 -10.12 -0.83
N HIS A 85 -5.58 -10.97 -0.44
CA HIS A 85 -6.59 -10.67 0.57
C HIS A 85 -6.49 -11.65 1.73
N TYR A 86 -6.97 -11.23 2.88
CA TYR A 86 -7.00 -12.04 4.09
C TYR A 86 -8.41 -12.46 4.41
N GLU A 87 -8.59 -13.76 4.70
CA GLU A 87 -9.83 -14.31 5.19
C GLU A 87 -9.66 -14.86 6.60
N ASP A 88 -10.60 -14.56 7.49
CA ASP A 88 -10.56 -14.97 8.89
C ASP A 88 -11.34 -16.26 9.18
N GLY A 89 -12.02 -16.81 8.17
CA GLY A 89 -12.85 -18.00 8.28
C GLY A 89 -14.33 -17.70 8.59
N SER A 90 -14.73 -16.44 8.60
CA SER A 90 -16.11 -16.04 8.89
C SER A 90 -16.99 -15.85 7.65
N VAL A 91 -16.37 -15.63 6.49
CA VAL A 91 -17.07 -15.31 5.24
C VAL A 91 -17.55 -16.59 4.56
N PHE A 92 -18.80 -16.55 4.07
CA PHE A 92 -19.36 -17.59 3.23
C PHE A 92 -19.16 -17.29 1.75
N SER A 93 -19.07 -18.32 0.93
CA SER A 93 -18.78 -18.17 -0.50
C SER A 93 -19.79 -17.30 -1.24
N GLN A 94 -21.07 -17.42 -0.91
CA GLN A 94 -22.14 -16.65 -1.53
C GLN A 94 -22.14 -15.17 -1.09
N ASP A 95 -21.51 -14.85 0.05
CA ASP A 95 -21.41 -13.48 0.57
C ASP A 95 -20.09 -12.80 0.17
N SER A 96 -19.16 -13.56 -0.41
CA SER A 96 -17.83 -13.06 -0.77
C SER A 96 -17.85 -12.15 -1.99
N VAL A 97 -16.99 -11.12 -1.97
CA VAL A 97 -16.75 -10.27 -3.15
C VAL A 97 -15.84 -10.97 -4.18
N TRP A 98 -15.17 -12.05 -3.76
CA TRP A 98 -14.30 -12.84 -4.61
C TRP A 98 -15.05 -14.03 -5.19
N TYR A 99 -14.71 -14.41 -6.41
CA TYR A 99 -15.22 -15.65 -6.99
C TYR A 99 -14.35 -16.82 -6.52
N TRP A 100 -15.00 -17.87 -5.97
CA TRP A 100 -14.33 -19.03 -5.40
C TRP A 100 -14.68 -20.29 -6.16
N GLU A 101 -13.65 -20.97 -6.67
CA GLU A 101 -13.77 -22.29 -7.29
C GLU A 101 -13.30 -23.40 -6.34
N ASP A 102 -13.71 -24.64 -6.59
CA ASP A 102 -13.26 -25.85 -5.90
C ASP A 102 -13.42 -25.83 -4.36
N LEU A 103 -14.33 -25.00 -3.84
CA LEU A 103 -14.65 -24.94 -2.40
C LEU A 103 -14.96 -26.29 -1.75
N PRO A 104 -15.63 -27.27 -2.42
CA PRO A 104 -15.84 -28.59 -1.87
C PRO A 104 -14.56 -29.31 -1.45
N ASP A 105 -13.43 -28.99 -2.07
CA ASP A 105 -12.15 -29.67 -1.81
C ASP A 105 -11.44 -29.14 -0.56
N TRP A 106 -11.68 -27.89 -0.17
CA TRP A 106 -10.92 -27.24 0.91
C TRP A 106 -11.72 -26.29 1.79
N GLY A 107 -12.93 -25.90 1.43
CA GLY A 107 -13.85 -25.11 2.25
C GLY A 107 -14.49 -25.94 3.36
N THR A 108 -15.09 -25.27 4.34
CA THR A 108 -15.88 -25.91 5.37
C THR A 108 -17.37 -25.76 5.06
N TYR A 109 -18.03 -26.85 4.75
CA TYR A 109 -19.47 -26.84 4.44
C TYR A 109 -20.30 -26.59 5.70
N ASP A 110 -21.30 -25.74 5.58
CA ASP A 110 -22.26 -25.40 6.61
C ASP A 110 -23.65 -25.87 6.17
N GLU A 111 -24.19 -26.89 6.87
CA GLU A 111 -25.48 -27.50 6.52
C GLU A 111 -26.67 -26.56 6.71
N GLU A 112 -26.58 -25.61 7.65
CA GLU A 112 -27.69 -24.69 7.94
C GLU A 112 -27.85 -23.64 6.82
N ARG A 113 -26.76 -23.25 6.20
CA ARG A 113 -26.75 -22.27 5.11
C ARG A 113 -26.68 -22.87 3.72
N ASP A 114 -26.44 -24.17 3.62
CA ASP A 114 -26.17 -24.86 2.36
C ASP A 114 -25.06 -24.15 1.55
N ASP A 115 -23.97 -23.78 2.26
CA ASP A 115 -22.87 -23.00 1.69
C ASP A 115 -21.53 -23.33 2.37
N TYR A 116 -20.44 -22.91 1.76
CA TYR A 116 -19.09 -23.14 2.25
C TYR A 116 -18.52 -21.89 2.89
N LYS A 117 -17.88 -22.04 4.06
CA LYS A 117 -17.03 -21.03 4.68
C LYS A 117 -15.66 -21.06 4.02
N ILE A 118 -15.18 -19.88 3.67
CA ILE A 118 -13.84 -19.67 3.13
C ILE A 118 -12.83 -19.88 4.26
N PRO A 119 -11.82 -20.74 4.10
CA PRO A 119 -10.85 -21.00 5.15
C PRO A 119 -10.02 -19.77 5.49
N LYS A 120 -9.69 -19.63 6.76
CA LYS A 120 -8.75 -18.62 7.23
C LYS A 120 -7.41 -18.72 6.54
N GLY A 121 -6.89 -17.59 6.06
CA GLY A 121 -5.58 -17.51 5.43
C GLY A 121 -5.40 -16.30 4.54
N TRP A 122 -4.29 -16.30 3.85
CA TRP A 122 -3.97 -15.33 2.81
C TRP A 122 -4.17 -15.96 1.45
N TRP A 123 -4.79 -15.22 0.53
CA TRP A 123 -5.19 -15.71 -0.78
C TRP A 123 -4.79 -14.72 -1.87
N GLU A 124 -4.17 -15.22 -2.94
CA GLU A 124 -3.97 -14.46 -4.16
C GLU A 124 -5.17 -14.65 -5.08
N TYR A 125 -5.72 -13.54 -5.58
CA TYR A 125 -6.77 -13.55 -6.59
C TYR A 125 -6.15 -13.19 -7.93
N ARG A 126 -6.09 -14.16 -8.86
CA ARG A 126 -5.43 -13.98 -10.14
C ARG A 126 -6.36 -14.26 -11.30
N HIS A 127 -6.33 -13.36 -12.29
CA HIS A 127 -6.91 -13.56 -13.58
C HIS A 127 -5.81 -13.90 -14.58
N PHE A 128 -5.88 -15.07 -15.21
CA PHE A 128 -5.00 -15.44 -16.31
C PHE A 128 -5.60 -15.06 -17.66
N ASN A 129 -6.91 -15.07 -17.74
CA ASN A 129 -7.73 -14.55 -18.84
C ASN A 129 -9.11 -14.19 -18.27
N PRO A 130 -10.03 -13.60 -19.06
CA PRO A 130 -11.34 -13.18 -18.53
C PRO A 130 -12.17 -14.29 -17.88
N ASP A 131 -11.93 -15.53 -18.28
CA ASP A 131 -12.72 -16.69 -17.86
C ASP A 131 -12.01 -17.57 -16.81
N ASP A 132 -10.70 -17.34 -16.56
CA ASP A 132 -9.90 -18.12 -15.62
C ASP A 132 -9.49 -17.26 -14.42
N VAL A 133 -10.19 -17.47 -13.32
CA VAL A 133 -9.95 -16.82 -12.04
C VAL A 133 -9.51 -17.87 -11.03
N TYR A 134 -8.45 -17.59 -10.30
CA TYR A 134 -7.92 -18.50 -9.29
C TYR A 134 -7.71 -17.80 -7.96
N ASN A 135 -8.19 -18.43 -6.89
CA ASN A 135 -7.82 -18.11 -5.52
C ASN A 135 -6.73 -19.10 -5.08
N ASN A 136 -5.48 -18.63 -5.04
CA ASN A 136 -4.37 -19.44 -4.58
C ASN A 136 -4.06 -19.11 -3.12
N LYS A 137 -4.07 -20.15 -2.28
CA LYS A 137 -3.63 -19.99 -0.91
C LYS A 137 -2.15 -19.70 -0.84
N ILE A 138 -1.78 -18.70 -0.05
CA ILE A 138 -0.40 -18.38 0.26
C ILE A 138 0.02 -19.18 1.48
N ASP A 139 0.72 -20.28 1.26
CA ASP A 139 1.18 -21.19 2.30
C ASP A 139 2.46 -20.71 3.00
N ARG A 140 3.01 -19.57 2.58
CA ARG A 140 4.23 -19.00 3.12
C ARG A 140 3.94 -17.94 4.17
N PRO A 141 4.84 -17.74 5.16
CA PRO A 141 4.62 -16.74 6.19
C PRO A 141 4.53 -15.33 5.61
N VAL A 142 3.36 -14.71 5.76
CA VAL A 142 3.17 -13.28 5.51
C VAL A 142 3.69 -12.52 6.73
N VAL A 143 4.67 -11.65 6.52
CA VAL A 143 5.37 -10.92 7.59
C VAL A 143 4.95 -9.46 7.69
N GLY A 144 4.26 -8.95 6.67
CA GLY A 144 3.74 -7.59 6.66
C GLY A 144 2.68 -7.39 5.58
N TRP A 145 1.85 -6.38 5.77
CA TRP A 145 0.90 -5.94 4.76
C TRP A 145 0.76 -4.42 4.77
N MET A 146 0.26 -3.85 3.67
CA MET A 146 -0.11 -2.44 3.57
C MET A 146 -1.29 -2.28 2.60
N PRO A 147 -2.11 -1.21 2.75
CA PRO A 147 -3.18 -0.91 1.82
C PRO A 147 -2.66 -0.74 0.39
N MET A 148 -3.51 -1.06 -0.59
CA MET A 148 -3.23 -0.70 -1.97
C MET A 148 -3.04 0.82 -2.11
N PRO A 149 -2.16 1.28 -3.00
CA PRO A 149 -2.09 2.69 -3.35
C PRO A 149 -3.45 3.22 -3.82
N PRO A 150 -3.80 4.48 -3.53
CA PRO A 150 -5.04 5.05 -4.04
C PRO A 150 -5.02 5.06 -5.57
N GLU A 151 -6.14 4.70 -6.18
CA GLU A 151 -6.30 4.66 -7.65
C GLU A 151 -6.33 6.07 -8.30
N GLU A 152 -6.41 7.13 -7.50
CA GLU A 152 -6.42 8.50 -8.02
C GLU A 152 -5.06 8.87 -8.60
N ILE A 153 -4.93 8.66 -9.89
CA ILE A 153 -3.91 9.36 -10.69
C ILE A 153 -4.39 10.80 -10.79
N THR A 154 -3.83 11.69 -9.99
CA THR A 154 -4.05 13.12 -10.14
C THR A 154 -3.62 13.52 -11.56
N LYS A 155 -4.61 13.91 -12.37
CA LYS A 155 -4.40 14.44 -13.72
C LYS A 155 -3.77 15.81 -13.65
#